data_b19f44f914b86cc1ed09bcf1513c2100
#
_entry.id   b19f44f914b86cc1ed09bcf1513c2100
#
_cell.length_a   1.000
_cell.length_b   1.000
_cell.length_c   1.000
_cell.angle_alpha   90.00
_cell.angle_beta   90.00
_cell.angle_gamma   90.00
#
_symmetry.space_group_name_H-M   'P 1'
#
loop_
_entity.id
_entity.type
_entity.pdbx_description
1 polymer ?
#
loop_
_entity_poly.entity_id
_entity_poly.type
_entity_poly.pdbx_seq_one_letter_code
_entity_poly.pdbx_strand_id
1 'polypeptide(L)'
;MQVGISLLTLVPRVSGGSETYARELVRALGRVGEHSYRVLLPSIASDVEGLPSEVVDEYRAANSMSGRIVAMAEGVVRGGRLRRRLSGTDVVHFPLTVMIPRVSTPPPIVTVLDLQHEFLPQFFSRAELAYRRAAYGWSIRRSRFVVTISDHAARAVADRYDVPESRIRPIHLGLDHAVFRPGPEPRERFLVYPARAWPHKNHERLFAAFSQLRRHHPDLELRLTAYDGPTPPGVRSLGHVSRDELARLYRTAAGLVFPSLFEGFGQPPLEAMACGCPIASSNAAALPEVCGDGARLFDPMSVEAMVEAVEDILARPDEWRVRGLARAAGFSWEKTARAHDAVYAAAMA
;
A
#
# COMPACT_ATOMS: atom_id res chain seq x y z
N MET A 1 -8.28 22.10 -15.55
CA MET A 1 -6.82 22.26 -15.46
C MET A 1 -6.14 21.00 -15.96
N GLN A 2 -4.87 21.11 -16.38
CA GLN A 2 -4.09 19.97 -16.86
C GLN A 2 -3.21 19.44 -15.73
N VAL A 3 -3.43 18.19 -15.30
CA VAL A 3 -2.65 17.54 -14.24
C VAL A 3 -1.67 16.54 -14.87
N GLY A 4 -0.38 16.70 -14.57
CA GLY A 4 0.64 15.73 -14.92
C GLY A 4 0.80 14.71 -13.80
N ILE A 5 0.81 13.41 -14.10
CA ILE A 5 1.04 12.32 -13.15
C ILE A 5 2.34 11.61 -13.55
N SER A 6 3.38 11.74 -12.74
CA SER A 6 4.68 11.13 -13.02
C SER A 6 4.81 9.77 -12.32
N LEU A 7 4.72 8.70 -13.10
CA LEU A 7 4.97 7.32 -12.66
C LEU A 7 6.37 6.83 -13.08
N LEU A 8 7.32 7.74 -13.34
CA LEU A 8 8.65 7.38 -13.85
C LEU A 8 9.42 6.42 -12.93
N THR A 9 9.12 6.42 -11.62
CA THR A 9 9.73 5.48 -10.66
C THR A 9 8.99 4.16 -10.52
N LEU A 10 7.93 3.91 -11.32
CA LEU A 10 7.19 2.67 -11.33
C LEU A 10 8.05 1.52 -11.88
N VAL A 11 8.14 0.44 -11.11
CA VAL A 11 8.79 -0.80 -11.52
C VAL A 11 7.73 -1.91 -11.47
N PRO A 12 7.21 -2.34 -12.63
CA PRO A 12 6.17 -3.36 -12.71
C PRO A 12 6.57 -4.67 -12.03
N ARG A 13 5.62 -5.31 -11.33
CA ARG A 13 5.76 -6.61 -10.62
C ARG A 13 6.73 -6.62 -9.44
N VAL A 14 7.40 -5.51 -9.15
CA VAL A 14 8.34 -5.38 -8.01
C VAL A 14 7.74 -4.53 -6.89
N SER A 15 6.99 -3.50 -7.26
CA SER A 15 6.52 -2.46 -6.33
C SER A 15 5.33 -2.88 -5.44
N GLY A 16 4.72 -4.05 -5.66
CA GLY A 16 3.63 -4.54 -4.80
C GLY A 16 2.49 -3.53 -4.62
N GLY A 17 2.16 -3.22 -3.37
CA GLY A 17 1.07 -2.28 -3.03
C GLY A 17 1.22 -0.88 -3.63
N SER A 18 2.45 -0.41 -3.84
CA SER A 18 2.70 0.90 -4.46
C SER A 18 2.29 0.93 -5.93
N GLU A 19 2.50 -0.19 -6.66
CA GLU A 19 2.03 -0.34 -8.03
C GLU A 19 0.50 -0.38 -8.09
N THR A 20 -0.12 -1.15 -7.20
CA THR A 20 -1.58 -1.23 -7.10
C THR A 20 -2.17 0.16 -6.86
N TYR A 21 -1.63 0.91 -5.90
CA TYR A 21 -2.07 2.28 -5.65
C TYR A 21 -1.99 3.17 -6.89
N ALA A 22 -0.83 3.19 -7.55
CA ALA A 22 -0.62 4.06 -8.70
C ALA A 22 -1.59 3.74 -9.85
N ARG A 23 -1.79 2.45 -10.17
CA ARG A 23 -2.68 2.00 -11.24
C ARG A 23 -4.15 2.24 -10.92
N GLU A 24 -4.59 1.91 -9.70
CA GLU A 24 -5.98 2.11 -9.29
C GLU A 24 -6.35 3.60 -9.17
N LEU A 25 -5.43 4.44 -8.68
CA LEU A 25 -5.62 5.89 -8.68
C LEU A 25 -5.83 6.43 -10.11
N VAL A 26 -4.95 6.05 -11.05
CA VAL A 26 -5.05 6.48 -12.45
C VAL A 26 -6.36 6.00 -13.07
N ARG A 27 -6.74 4.74 -12.85
CA ARG A 27 -8.01 4.19 -13.33
C ARG A 27 -9.21 4.94 -12.75
N ALA A 28 -9.20 5.25 -11.46
CA ALA A 28 -10.28 5.96 -10.80
C ALA A 28 -10.38 7.42 -11.24
N LEU A 29 -9.26 8.12 -11.42
CA LEU A 29 -9.22 9.47 -11.98
C LEU A 29 -9.78 9.50 -13.43
N GLY A 30 -9.53 8.45 -14.22
CA GLY A 30 -10.13 8.32 -15.54
C GLY A 30 -11.65 8.16 -15.54
N ARG A 31 -12.22 7.62 -14.44
CA ARG A 31 -13.67 7.42 -14.31
C ARG A 31 -14.42 8.62 -13.70
N VAL A 32 -13.84 9.23 -12.68
CA VAL A 32 -14.54 10.24 -11.86
C VAL A 32 -13.79 11.55 -11.71
N GLY A 33 -12.60 11.66 -12.30
CA GLY A 33 -11.78 12.88 -12.21
C GLY A 33 -12.38 14.05 -12.98
N GLU A 34 -12.20 15.26 -12.43
CA GLU A 34 -12.79 16.50 -12.93
C GLU A 34 -11.81 17.34 -13.77
N HIS A 35 -10.59 16.82 -13.98
CA HIS A 35 -9.51 17.54 -14.66
C HIS A 35 -9.09 16.79 -15.93
N SER A 36 -8.23 17.41 -16.73
CA SER A 36 -7.52 16.71 -17.80
C SER A 36 -6.22 16.13 -17.23
N TYR A 37 -5.91 14.89 -17.56
CA TYR A 37 -4.75 14.17 -16.99
C TYR A 37 -3.81 13.71 -18.08
N ARG A 38 -2.52 13.69 -17.76
CA ARG A 38 -1.47 13.09 -18.59
C ARG A 38 -0.52 12.28 -17.71
N VAL A 39 -0.35 11.02 -18.02
CA VAL A 39 0.50 10.10 -17.24
C VAL A 39 1.84 9.91 -17.96
N LEU A 40 2.96 10.06 -17.24
CA LEU A 40 4.30 9.74 -17.72
C LEU A 40 4.74 8.39 -17.16
N LEU A 41 5.13 7.48 -18.02
CA LEU A 41 5.58 6.12 -17.68
C LEU A 41 7.06 5.92 -18.01
N PRO A 42 7.79 5.10 -17.23
CA PRO A 42 9.13 4.68 -17.59
C PRO A 42 9.07 3.66 -18.76
N SER A 43 10.16 3.53 -19.51
CA SER A 43 10.24 2.60 -20.64
C SER A 43 9.99 1.11 -20.31
N ILE A 44 10.06 0.74 -19.02
CA ILE A 44 9.77 -0.63 -18.55
C ILE A 44 8.29 -0.89 -18.23
N ALA A 45 7.44 0.14 -18.30
CA ALA A 45 6.00 0.03 -18.10
C ALA A 45 5.30 0.33 -19.44
N SER A 46 4.47 -0.61 -19.91
CA SER A 46 3.84 -0.50 -21.23
C SER A 46 2.67 0.50 -21.26
N ASP A 47 1.85 0.48 -20.19
CA ASP A 47 0.62 1.27 -20.12
C ASP A 47 0.08 1.37 -18.68
N VAL A 48 -0.91 2.25 -18.53
CA VAL A 48 -1.83 2.30 -17.39
C VAL A 48 -3.24 2.49 -17.95
N GLU A 49 -4.20 1.75 -17.41
CA GLU A 49 -5.59 1.87 -17.83
C GLU A 49 -6.24 3.14 -17.26
N GLY A 50 -7.14 3.73 -18.02
CA GLY A 50 -8.04 4.79 -17.57
C GLY A 50 -7.66 6.20 -18.01
N LEU A 51 -6.39 6.52 -18.22
CA LEU A 51 -5.93 7.85 -18.62
C LEU A 51 -4.93 7.79 -19.80
N PRO A 52 -4.84 8.85 -20.61
CA PRO A 52 -3.79 8.98 -21.61
C PRO A 52 -2.40 8.91 -20.97
N SER A 53 -1.56 8.03 -21.48
CA SER A 53 -0.19 7.83 -20.98
C SER A 53 0.86 7.98 -22.08
N GLU A 54 2.03 8.44 -21.69
CA GLU A 54 3.20 8.62 -22.53
C GLU A 54 4.39 7.89 -21.93
N VAL A 55 5.01 7.02 -22.71
CA VAL A 55 6.25 6.34 -22.32
C VAL A 55 7.42 7.29 -22.57
N VAL A 56 8.26 7.47 -21.56
CA VAL A 56 9.41 8.36 -21.56
C VAL A 56 10.70 7.53 -21.71
N ASP A 57 11.20 7.45 -22.92
CA ASP A 57 12.39 6.65 -23.26
C ASP A 57 13.70 7.19 -22.64
N GLU A 58 13.70 8.48 -22.31
CA GLU A 58 14.87 9.14 -21.72
C GLU A 58 15.12 8.75 -20.26
N TYR A 59 14.18 8.04 -19.61
CA TYR A 59 14.30 7.62 -18.22
C TYR A 59 14.16 6.11 -18.09
N ARG A 60 15.17 5.47 -17.46
CA ARG A 60 15.17 4.03 -17.15
C ARG A 60 14.95 3.82 -15.65
N ALA A 61 13.77 3.36 -15.27
CA ALA A 61 13.56 2.86 -13.92
C ALA A 61 14.36 1.57 -13.69
N ALA A 62 14.79 1.33 -12.45
CA ALA A 62 15.61 0.17 -12.11
C ALA A 62 15.09 -0.59 -10.88
N ASN A 63 15.28 -1.90 -10.90
CA ASN A 63 14.85 -2.81 -9.84
C ASN A 63 15.84 -2.88 -8.67
N SER A 64 17.14 -2.78 -8.95
CA SER A 64 18.20 -2.86 -7.94
C SER A 64 18.43 -1.51 -7.26
N MET A 65 18.97 -1.53 -6.03
CA MET A 65 19.29 -0.29 -5.30
C MET A 65 20.33 0.55 -6.03
N SER A 66 21.41 -0.08 -6.54
CA SER A 66 22.42 0.61 -7.35
C SER A 66 21.81 1.23 -8.60
N GLY A 67 20.95 0.49 -9.29
CA GLY A 67 20.22 1.00 -10.45
C GLY A 67 19.31 2.18 -10.13
N ARG A 68 18.61 2.18 -8.97
CA ARG A 68 17.78 3.31 -8.53
C ARG A 68 18.60 4.58 -8.26
N ILE A 69 19.78 4.42 -7.66
CA ILE A 69 20.70 5.54 -7.43
C ILE A 69 21.18 6.11 -8.78
N VAL A 70 21.57 5.25 -9.72
CA VAL A 70 21.97 5.67 -11.08
C VAL A 70 20.80 6.35 -11.80
N ALA A 71 19.62 5.73 -11.81
CA ALA A 71 18.43 6.30 -12.44
C ALA A 71 18.05 7.68 -11.84
N MET A 72 18.20 7.86 -10.52
CA MET A 72 18.00 9.15 -9.88
C MET A 72 19.04 10.19 -10.34
N ALA A 73 20.31 9.81 -10.42
CA ALA A 73 21.35 10.70 -10.92
C ALA A 73 21.10 11.09 -12.38
N GLU A 74 20.76 10.13 -13.25
CA GLU A 74 20.34 10.39 -14.64
C GLU A 74 19.12 11.29 -14.72
N GLY A 75 18.10 11.07 -13.87
CA GLY A 75 16.91 11.90 -13.78
C GLY A 75 17.22 13.36 -13.41
N VAL A 76 18.28 13.60 -12.63
CA VAL A 76 18.79 14.94 -12.31
C VAL A 76 19.51 15.53 -13.51
N VAL A 77 20.45 14.80 -14.11
CA VAL A 77 21.24 15.24 -15.28
C VAL A 77 20.35 15.52 -16.50
N ARG A 78 19.43 14.61 -16.81
CA ARG A 78 18.46 14.74 -17.90
C ARG A 78 17.22 15.55 -17.53
N GLY A 79 17.18 16.14 -16.35
CA GLY A 79 16.03 16.82 -15.79
C GLY A 79 15.43 17.90 -16.69
N GLY A 80 16.21 18.57 -17.52
CA GLY A 80 15.73 19.55 -18.49
C GLY A 80 14.81 18.94 -19.55
N ARG A 81 15.15 17.75 -20.08
CA ARG A 81 14.32 17.04 -21.07
C ARG A 81 13.04 16.49 -20.42
N LEU A 82 13.18 15.89 -19.25
CA LEU A 82 12.04 15.34 -18.51
C LEU A 82 11.05 16.45 -18.08
N ARG A 83 11.55 17.62 -17.67
CA ARG A 83 10.68 18.77 -17.37
C ARG A 83 9.91 19.27 -18.58
N ARG A 84 10.50 19.22 -19.79
CA ARG A 84 9.77 19.57 -21.02
C ARG A 84 8.58 18.65 -21.29
N ARG A 85 8.65 17.36 -20.87
CA ARG A 85 7.50 16.46 -20.95
C ARG A 85 6.33 16.86 -20.04
N LEU A 86 6.61 17.66 -19.01
CA LEU A 86 5.62 18.22 -18.10
C LEU A 86 5.17 19.67 -18.50
N SER A 87 5.66 20.19 -19.65
CA SER A 87 5.23 21.50 -20.11
C SER A 87 3.74 21.49 -20.44
N GLY A 88 3.05 22.59 -20.10
CA GLY A 88 1.61 22.72 -20.29
C GLY A 88 0.77 22.02 -19.20
N THR A 89 1.37 21.44 -18.16
CA THR A 89 0.63 21.02 -16.97
C THR A 89 0.55 22.15 -15.95
N ASP A 90 -0.59 22.26 -15.27
CA ASP A 90 -0.82 23.25 -14.21
C ASP A 90 -0.30 22.75 -12.86
N VAL A 91 -0.40 21.44 -12.61
CA VAL A 91 0.05 20.75 -11.39
C VAL A 91 0.73 19.44 -11.79
N VAL A 92 1.72 19.00 -11.01
CA VAL A 92 2.36 17.67 -11.20
C VAL A 92 2.29 16.85 -9.94
N HIS A 93 1.75 15.63 -10.05
CA HIS A 93 1.70 14.65 -8.98
C HIS A 93 2.74 13.54 -9.16
N PHE A 94 3.42 13.18 -8.09
CA PHE A 94 4.39 12.09 -7.97
C PHE A 94 3.87 11.03 -6.97
N PRO A 95 3.07 10.04 -7.43
CA PRO A 95 2.40 9.09 -6.54
C PRO A 95 3.33 8.12 -5.81
N LEU A 96 4.58 7.98 -6.23
CA LEU A 96 5.53 6.99 -5.75
C LEU A 96 6.67 7.60 -4.91
N THR A 97 6.37 8.63 -4.14
CA THR A 97 7.19 9.30 -3.13
C THR A 97 8.38 10.08 -3.69
N VAL A 98 9.07 9.58 -4.72
CA VAL A 98 10.26 10.24 -5.27
C VAL A 98 9.89 11.13 -6.46
N MET A 99 10.25 12.41 -6.36
CA MET A 99 10.00 13.41 -7.39
C MET A 99 11.03 13.32 -8.53
N ILE A 100 10.63 12.68 -9.63
CA ILE A 100 11.40 12.60 -10.88
C ILE A 100 10.49 13.00 -12.05
N PRO A 101 10.88 14.05 -12.84
CA PRO A 101 12.00 14.96 -12.63
C PRO A 101 11.82 15.89 -11.43
N ARG A 102 12.91 16.46 -10.94
CA ARG A 102 12.84 17.51 -9.92
C ARG A 102 12.24 18.77 -10.51
N VAL A 103 11.11 19.21 -9.95
CA VAL A 103 10.39 20.42 -10.38
C VAL A 103 10.06 21.30 -9.17
N SER A 104 9.88 22.60 -9.41
CA SER A 104 9.31 23.55 -8.47
C SER A 104 8.11 24.25 -9.09
N THR A 105 8.08 24.31 -10.41
CA THR A 105 6.99 24.83 -11.26
C THR A 105 6.84 23.86 -12.42
N PRO A 106 5.60 23.40 -12.70
CA PRO A 106 4.35 23.63 -11.95
C PRO A 106 4.40 23.07 -10.53
N PRO A 107 3.46 23.51 -9.62
CA PRO A 107 3.44 23.06 -8.22
C PRO A 107 3.47 21.53 -8.08
N PRO A 108 4.48 20.97 -7.41
CA PRO A 108 4.56 19.54 -7.25
C PRO A 108 3.76 19.03 -6.04
N ILE A 109 3.11 17.90 -6.20
CA ILE A 109 2.46 17.12 -5.14
C ILE A 109 3.15 15.77 -5.07
N VAL A 110 3.42 15.27 -3.87
CA VAL A 110 4.06 13.98 -3.65
C VAL A 110 3.15 13.13 -2.76
N THR A 111 2.92 11.86 -3.12
CA THR A 111 2.30 10.91 -2.19
C THR A 111 3.38 10.12 -1.45
N VAL A 112 3.32 10.12 -0.13
CA VAL A 112 4.14 9.29 0.75
C VAL A 112 3.36 8.03 1.11
N LEU A 113 3.83 6.88 0.62
CA LEU A 113 3.16 5.60 0.82
C LEU A 113 3.51 4.96 2.16
N ASP A 114 4.76 5.07 2.58
CA ASP A 114 5.22 4.66 3.90
C ASP A 114 6.53 5.36 4.28
N LEU A 115 6.83 5.32 5.56
CA LEU A 115 8.10 5.76 6.13
C LEU A 115 8.73 4.65 7.00
N GLN A 116 8.51 3.38 6.63
CA GLN A 116 9.00 2.22 7.37
C GLN A 116 10.47 2.32 7.75
N HIS A 117 11.30 2.87 6.88
CA HIS A 117 12.75 3.04 7.10
C HIS A 117 13.08 4.01 8.26
N GLU A 118 12.17 4.87 8.67
CA GLU A 118 12.34 5.75 9.84
C GLU A 118 11.92 5.07 11.15
N PHE A 119 11.05 4.05 11.10
CA PHE A 119 10.56 3.32 12.27
C PHE A 119 11.30 2.01 12.51
N LEU A 120 11.72 1.34 11.44
CA LEU A 120 12.38 0.03 11.46
C LEU A 120 13.70 0.07 10.67
N PRO A 121 14.63 1.00 11.00
CA PRO A 121 15.86 1.18 10.22
C PRO A 121 16.76 -0.08 10.20
N GLN A 122 16.63 -0.96 11.18
CA GLN A 122 17.38 -2.21 11.27
C GLN A 122 17.09 -3.19 10.11
N PHE A 123 15.99 -3.01 9.39
CA PHE A 123 15.63 -3.85 8.23
C PHE A 123 16.16 -3.33 6.89
N PHE A 124 16.93 -2.24 6.93
CA PHE A 124 17.46 -1.60 5.73
C PHE A 124 18.98 -1.49 5.77
N SER A 125 19.63 -1.61 4.64
CA SER A 125 21.07 -1.32 4.55
C SER A 125 21.35 0.18 4.77
N ARG A 126 22.57 0.51 5.20
CA ARG A 126 23.00 1.91 5.39
C ARG A 126 22.84 2.74 4.10
N ALA A 127 23.17 2.13 2.94
CA ALA A 127 23.02 2.79 1.65
C ALA A 127 21.55 3.07 1.31
N GLU A 128 20.67 2.12 1.59
CA GLU A 128 19.23 2.29 1.36
C GLU A 128 18.63 3.36 2.28
N LEU A 129 19.02 3.38 3.57
CA LEU A 129 18.60 4.43 4.50
C LEU A 129 19.04 5.81 4.01
N ALA A 130 20.31 5.95 3.62
CA ALA A 130 20.83 7.21 3.11
C ALA A 130 20.07 7.67 1.84
N TYR A 131 19.84 6.73 0.90
CA TYR A 131 19.06 7.01 -0.31
C TYR A 131 17.64 7.45 0.02
N ARG A 132 16.90 6.68 0.83
CA ARG A 132 15.49 6.98 1.17
C ARG A 132 15.39 8.32 1.89
N ARG A 133 16.21 8.58 2.89
CA ARG A 133 16.22 9.85 3.63
C ARG A 133 16.50 11.05 2.73
N ALA A 134 17.49 10.91 1.84
CA ALA A 134 17.82 11.97 0.90
C ALA A 134 16.72 12.20 -0.15
N ALA A 135 16.28 11.13 -0.84
CA ALA A 135 15.32 11.24 -1.93
C ALA A 135 13.91 11.61 -1.46
N TYR A 136 13.43 10.96 -0.39
CA TYR A 136 12.11 11.25 0.18
C TYR A 136 12.10 12.64 0.84
N GLY A 137 13.11 12.93 1.67
CA GLY A 137 13.21 14.23 2.35
C GLY A 137 13.28 15.40 1.37
N TRP A 138 14.02 15.25 0.26
CA TRP A 138 14.05 16.28 -0.78
C TRP A 138 12.68 16.43 -1.44
N SER A 139 12.03 15.35 -1.84
CA SER A 139 10.72 15.35 -2.50
C SER A 139 9.64 15.94 -1.61
N ILE A 140 9.57 15.50 -0.35
CA ILE A 140 8.60 15.94 0.65
C ILE A 140 8.72 17.44 0.94
N ARG A 141 9.94 17.94 1.23
CA ARG A 141 10.14 19.35 1.58
C ARG A 141 9.86 20.30 0.43
N ARG A 142 10.06 19.85 -0.81
CA ARG A 142 9.89 20.69 -2.01
C ARG A 142 8.51 20.63 -2.64
N SER A 143 7.65 19.69 -2.23
CA SER A 143 6.28 19.62 -2.74
C SER A 143 5.41 20.75 -2.18
N ARG A 144 4.44 21.22 -2.95
CA ARG A 144 3.39 22.17 -2.51
C ARG A 144 2.51 21.50 -1.46
N PHE A 145 2.06 20.26 -1.76
CA PHE A 145 1.35 19.41 -0.82
C PHE A 145 1.99 18.02 -0.75
N VAL A 146 1.89 17.40 0.42
CA VAL A 146 2.25 16.02 0.68
C VAL A 146 0.97 15.24 0.94
N VAL A 147 0.61 14.36 0.02
CA VAL A 147 -0.46 13.38 0.24
C VAL A 147 0.12 12.21 1.04
N THR A 148 -0.60 11.71 2.01
CA THR A 148 -0.26 10.50 2.76
C THR A 148 -1.43 9.53 2.71
N ILE A 149 -1.15 8.23 2.78
CA ILE A 149 -2.19 7.20 2.62
C ILE A 149 -2.87 6.82 3.94
N SER A 150 -2.45 7.44 5.05
CA SER A 150 -3.02 7.26 6.38
C SER A 150 -2.70 8.48 7.26
N ASP A 151 -3.46 8.67 8.34
CA ASP A 151 -3.15 9.68 9.38
C ASP A 151 -1.86 9.30 10.13
N HIS A 152 -1.58 7.99 10.29
CA HIS A 152 -0.29 7.54 10.82
C HIS A 152 0.89 8.05 9.98
N ALA A 153 0.80 7.90 8.65
CA ALA A 153 1.83 8.42 7.74
C ALA A 153 1.88 9.95 7.75
N ALA A 154 0.75 10.64 7.94
CA ALA A 154 0.70 12.10 8.04
C ALA A 154 1.48 12.61 9.26
N ARG A 155 1.22 12.04 10.44
CA ARG A 155 1.98 12.35 11.66
C ARG A 155 3.47 12.08 11.46
N ALA A 156 3.82 10.94 10.86
CA ALA A 156 5.22 10.60 10.60
C ALA A 156 5.90 11.60 9.65
N VAL A 157 5.21 12.10 8.62
CA VAL A 157 5.72 13.16 7.72
C VAL A 157 5.93 14.46 8.48
N ALA A 158 4.96 14.89 9.28
CA ALA A 158 5.08 16.10 10.10
C ALA A 158 6.30 16.03 11.01
N ASP A 159 6.41 14.96 11.80
CA ASP A 159 7.42 14.80 12.84
C ASP A 159 8.84 14.58 12.28
N ARG A 160 8.98 13.75 11.23
CA ARG A 160 10.31 13.34 10.74
C ARG A 160 10.90 14.28 9.68
N TYR A 161 10.05 15.01 8.96
CA TYR A 161 10.49 15.87 7.87
C TYR A 161 10.21 17.36 8.11
N ASP A 162 9.66 17.72 9.28
CA ASP A 162 9.34 19.10 9.67
C ASP A 162 8.44 19.78 8.63
N VAL A 163 7.37 19.07 8.22
CA VAL A 163 6.39 19.58 7.26
C VAL A 163 5.17 20.11 8.02
N PRO A 164 4.77 21.38 7.79
CA PRO A 164 3.57 21.92 8.42
C PRO A 164 2.32 21.10 8.06
N GLU A 165 1.45 20.83 9.03
CA GLU A 165 0.19 20.08 8.81
C GLU A 165 -0.67 20.70 7.71
N SER A 166 -0.64 22.03 7.55
CA SER A 166 -1.33 22.75 6.48
C SER A 166 -0.93 22.32 5.06
N ARG A 167 0.22 21.65 4.91
CA ARG A 167 0.70 21.09 3.64
C ARG A 167 0.44 19.58 3.52
N ILE A 168 0.00 18.90 4.56
CA ILE A 168 -0.23 17.43 4.56
C ILE A 168 -1.70 17.16 4.27
N ARG A 169 -1.95 16.19 3.42
CA ARG A 169 -3.30 15.78 3.00
C ARG A 169 -3.44 14.27 3.13
N PRO A 170 -3.96 13.76 4.26
CA PRO A 170 -4.26 12.34 4.40
C PRO A 170 -5.39 11.96 3.44
N ILE A 171 -5.14 10.96 2.61
CA ILE A 171 -6.12 10.40 1.68
C ILE A 171 -5.99 8.89 1.73
N HIS A 172 -6.96 8.22 2.31
CA HIS A 172 -6.98 6.77 2.39
C HIS A 172 -7.02 6.12 1.01
N LEU A 173 -6.40 4.94 0.91
CA LEU A 173 -6.50 4.11 -0.29
C LEU A 173 -7.94 3.64 -0.49
N GLY A 174 -8.28 3.40 -1.73
CA GLY A 174 -9.54 2.81 -2.11
C GLY A 174 -9.54 1.29 -2.04
N LEU A 175 -10.71 0.72 -2.32
CA LEU A 175 -10.95 -0.70 -2.43
C LEU A 175 -11.69 -1.00 -3.74
N ASP A 176 -11.29 -2.08 -4.39
CA ASP A 176 -11.94 -2.57 -5.61
C ASP A 176 -13.06 -3.56 -5.24
N HIS A 177 -14.27 -3.04 -5.09
CA HIS A 177 -15.45 -3.83 -4.76
C HIS A 177 -15.94 -4.73 -5.90
N ALA A 178 -15.41 -4.60 -7.12
CA ALA A 178 -15.72 -5.53 -8.20
C ALA A 178 -15.01 -6.88 -7.98
N VAL A 179 -13.80 -6.84 -7.44
CA VAL A 179 -12.98 -8.04 -7.15
C VAL A 179 -13.23 -8.52 -5.71
N PHE A 180 -13.08 -7.62 -4.73
CA PHE A 180 -13.19 -7.95 -3.31
C PHE A 180 -14.61 -7.70 -2.82
N ARG A 181 -15.40 -8.77 -2.78
CA ARG A 181 -16.80 -8.76 -2.38
C ARG A 181 -17.19 -10.12 -1.79
N PRO A 182 -18.27 -10.21 -1.00
CA PRO A 182 -18.78 -11.49 -0.53
C PRO A 182 -19.15 -12.41 -1.69
N GLY A 183 -19.07 -13.70 -1.45
CA GLY A 183 -19.43 -14.74 -2.39
C GLY A 183 -20.22 -15.87 -1.69
N PRO A 184 -20.73 -16.83 -2.47
CA PRO A 184 -21.53 -17.94 -1.98
C PRO A 184 -20.69 -19.11 -1.44
N GLU A 185 -19.35 -19.03 -1.56
CA GLU A 185 -18.47 -20.13 -1.19
C GLU A 185 -18.53 -20.43 0.32
N PRO A 186 -18.61 -21.70 0.73
CA PRO A 186 -18.56 -22.07 2.13
C PRO A 186 -17.17 -21.80 2.70
N ARG A 187 -17.11 -21.49 4.01
CA ARG A 187 -15.84 -21.34 4.70
C ARG A 187 -15.20 -22.69 4.96
N GLU A 188 -13.89 -22.71 4.80
CA GLU A 188 -13.01 -23.86 5.09
C GLU A 188 -12.20 -23.58 6.36
N ARG A 189 -11.67 -24.64 6.98
CA ARG A 189 -10.89 -24.52 8.22
C ARG A 189 -9.43 -24.14 7.96
N PHE A 190 -9.20 -22.94 7.41
CA PHE A 190 -7.86 -22.38 7.30
C PHE A 190 -7.84 -20.89 7.62
N LEU A 191 -6.70 -20.44 8.15
CA LEU A 191 -6.34 -19.02 8.23
C LEU A 191 -5.56 -18.64 6.98
N VAL A 192 -5.68 -17.38 6.54
CA VAL A 192 -4.91 -16.87 5.41
C VAL A 192 -4.01 -15.70 5.86
N TYR A 193 -2.80 -15.63 5.30
CA TYR A 193 -1.90 -14.49 5.45
C TYR A 193 -1.19 -14.19 4.13
N PRO A 194 -1.55 -13.09 3.42
CA PRO A 194 -0.94 -12.71 2.14
C PRO A 194 0.24 -11.76 2.35
N ALA A 195 1.42 -12.31 2.60
CA ALA A 195 2.61 -11.50 2.82
C ALA A 195 3.90 -12.21 2.37
N ARG A 196 4.79 -11.42 1.74
CA ARG A 196 6.16 -11.87 1.42
C ARG A 196 6.96 -12.13 2.70
N ALA A 197 8.05 -12.91 2.60
CA ALA A 197 8.97 -13.23 3.71
C ALA A 197 9.85 -12.04 4.14
N TRP A 198 9.24 -10.85 4.33
CA TRP A 198 9.96 -9.69 4.83
C TRP A 198 9.94 -9.63 6.36
N PRO A 199 11.03 -9.19 7.03
CA PRO A 199 11.14 -9.22 8.50
C PRO A 199 9.98 -8.53 9.22
N HIS A 200 9.51 -7.37 8.73
CA HIS A 200 8.38 -6.65 9.34
C HIS A 200 7.03 -7.36 9.19
N LYS A 201 6.93 -8.40 8.37
CA LYS A 201 5.72 -9.21 8.24
C LYS A 201 5.56 -10.24 9.36
N ASN A 202 6.57 -10.41 10.22
CA ASN A 202 6.47 -11.12 11.50
C ASN A 202 6.06 -12.60 11.42
N HIS A 203 6.51 -13.30 10.36
CA HIS A 203 6.15 -14.71 10.15
C HIS A 203 6.60 -15.62 11.30
N GLU A 204 7.72 -15.33 11.94
CA GLU A 204 8.25 -16.14 13.05
C GLU A 204 7.24 -16.21 14.21
N ARG A 205 6.72 -15.06 14.67
CA ARG A 205 5.71 -15.02 15.73
C ARG A 205 4.38 -15.60 15.29
N LEU A 206 4.01 -15.42 14.02
CA LEU A 206 2.83 -16.05 13.45
C LEU A 206 2.93 -17.58 13.52
N PHE A 207 4.06 -18.14 13.16
CA PHE A 207 4.26 -19.60 13.23
C PHE A 207 4.24 -20.13 14.67
N ALA A 208 4.80 -19.36 15.61
CA ALA A 208 4.71 -19.72 17.04
C ALA A 208 3.26 -19.69 17.53
N ALA A 209 2.49 -18.64 17.22
CA ALA A 209 1.07 -18.57 17.55
C ALA A 209 0.25 -19.68 16.88
N PHE A 210 0.49 -19.95 15.61
CA PHE A 210 -0.19 -21.00 14.88
C PHE A 210 0.11 -22.40 15.45
N SER A 211 1.34 -22.64 15.90
CA SER A 211 1.68 -23.89 16.60
C SER A 211 0.89 -24.08 17.90
N GLN A 212 0.61 -22.97 18.62
CA GLN A 212 -0.24 -23.03 19.83
C GLN A 212 -1.71 -23.28 19.45
N LEU A 213 -2.25 -22.57 18.45
CA LEU A 213 -3.62 -22.74 17.96
C LEU A 213 -3.90 -24.19 17.53
N ARG A 214 -2.96 -24.87 16.88
CA ARG A 214 -3.11 -26.26 16.46
C ARG A 214 -3.24 -27.26 17.59
N ARG A 215 -2.91 -26.91 18.82
CA ARG A 215 -3.16 -27.80 19.98
C ARG A 215 -4.67 -27.91 20.29
N HIS A 216 -5.42 -26.81 20.03
CA HIS A 216 -6.87 -26.76 20.21
C HIS A 216 -7.63 -27.04 18.91
N HIS A 217 -7.01 -26.76 17.77
CA HIS A 217 -7.57 -26.90 16.43
C HIS A 217 -6.63 -27.72 15.53
N PRO A 218 -6.51 -29.06 15.73
CA PRO A 218 -5.51 -29.88 15.02
C PRO A 218 -5.73 -29.94 13.49
N ASP A 219 -6.94 -29.70 13.02
CA ASP A 219 -7.36 -29.66 11.62
C ASP A 219 -7.26 -28.25 10.96
N LEU A 220 -6.89 -27.23 11.73
CA LEU A 220 -6.69 -25.89 11.22
C LEU A 220 -5.42 -25.81 10.36
N GLU A 221 -5.52 -25.22 9.16
CA GLU A 221 -4.38 -24.90 8.30
C GLU A 221 -4.06 -23.40 8.34
N LEU A 222 -2.81 -23.06 8.04
CA LEU A 222 -2.41 -21.68 7.72
C LEU A 222 -1.93 -21.63 6.27
N ARG A 223 -2.62 -20.86 5.42
CA ARG A 223 -2.26 -20.69 4.02
C ARG A 223 -1.61 -19.32 3.82
N LEU A 224 -0.38 -19.33 3.27
CA LEU A 224 0.39 -18.13 2.98
C LEU A 224 0.38 -17.89 1.47
N THR A 225 0.27 -16.63 1.04
CA THR A 225 0.53 -16.27 -0.36
C THR A 225 1.77 -15.38 -0.44
N ALA A 226 2.48 -15.44 -1.56
CA ALA A 226 3.72 -14.68 -1.82
C ALA A 226 4.86 -14.95 -0.80
N TYR A 227 4.79 -16.03 -0.04
CA TYR A 227 5.82 -16.47 0.90
C TYR A 227 6.67 -17.56 0.26
N ASP A 228 7.99 -17.41 0.33
CA ASP A 228 9.00 -18.29 -0.29
C ASP A 228 9.96 -18.93 0.73
N GLY A 229 9.71 -18.72 2.03
CA GLY A 229 10.50 -19.30 3.11
C GLY A 229 10.05 -20.71 3.53
N PRO A 230 10.79 -21.34 4.46
CA PRO A 230 10.40 -22.63 5.03
C PRO A 230 9.12 -22.52 5.85
N THR A 231 8.28 -23.55 5.80
CA THR A 231 7.00 -23.62 6.51
C THR A 231 6.98 -24.74 7.54
N PRO A 232 6.48 -24.51 8.78
CA PRO A 232 6.29 -25.55 9.78
C PRO A 232 5.07 -26.44 9.46
N PRO A 233 4.87 -27.55 10.18
CA PRO A 233 3.72 -28.43 9.99
C PRO A 233 2.37 -27.70 10.08
N GLY A 234 1.47 -27.98 9.13
CA GLY A 234 0.15 -27.35 9.03
C GLY A 234 0.16 -25.98 8.34
N VAL A 235 1.31 -25.44 7.96
CA VAL A 235 1.45 -24.21 7.17
C VAL A 235 1.75 -24.55 5.72
N ARG A 236 0.99 -23.97 4.79
CA ARG A 236 1.14 -24.19 3.36
C ARG A 236 1.38 -22.88 2.64
N SER A 237 2.48 -22.77 1.91
CA SER A 237 2.70 -21.66 0.97
C SER A 237 2.05 -22.00 -0.38
N LEU A 238 1.26 -21.05 -0.89
CA LEU A 238 0.60 -21.13 -2.20
C LEU A 238 1.39 -20.38 -3.28
N GLY A 239 2.52 -19.75 -2.91
CA GLY A 239 3.25 -18.89 -3.81
C GLY A 239 2.48 -17.63 -4.20
N HIS A 240 2.70 -17.13 -5.41
CA HIS A 240 2.01 -15.96 -5.94
C HIS A 240 0.64 -16.37 -6.50
N VAL A 241 -0.40 -15.69 -6.07
CA VAL A 241 -1.78 -15.92 -6.53
C VAL A 241 -2.32 -14.69 -7.26
N SER A 242 -3.30 -14.88 -8.15
CA SER A 242 -4.00 -13.78 -8.80
C SER A 242 -4.89 -13.03 -7.81
N ARG A 243 -5.34 -11.81 -8.16
CA ARG A 243 -6.29 -11.04 -7.34
C ARG A 243 -7.61 -11.79 -7.12
N ASP A 244 -8.13 -12.46 -8.15
CA ASP A 244 -9.37 -13.25 -8.07
C ASP A 244 -9.20 -14.46 -7.15
N GLU A 245 -8.06 -15.14 -7.24
CA GLU A 245 -7.73 -16.23 -6.32
C GLU A 245 -7.56 -15.75 -4.88
N LEU A 246 -6.92 -14.59 -4.68
CA LEU A 246 -6.79 -13.99 -3.35
C LEU A 246 -8.17 -13.62 -2.77
N ALA A 247 -9.06 -13.06 -3.58
CA ALA A 247 -10.43 -12.77 -3.17
C ALA A 247 -11.19 -14.07 -2.81
N ARG A 248 -11.00 -15.14 -3.58
CA ARG A 248 -11.57 -16.47 -3.26
C ARG A 248 -11.02 -17.01 -1.94
N LEU A 249 -9.72 -16.90 -1.70
CA LEU A 249 -9.11 -17.30 -0.42
C LEU A 249 -9.71 -16.52 0.75
N TYR A 250 -9.91 -15.21 0.63
CA TYR A 250 -10.57 -14.40 1.67
C TYR A 250 -12.03 -14.84 1.91
N ARG A 251 -12.78 -15.18 0.86
CA ARG A 251 -14.16 -15.65 0.99
C ARG A 251 -14.26 -16.99 1.69
N THR A 252 -13.29 -17.88 1.44
CA THR A 252 -13.31 -19.27 1.95
C THR A 252 -12.54 -19.45 3.26
N ALA A 253 -11.64 -18.54 3.64
CA ALA A 253 -10.89 -18.65 4.89
C ALA A 253 -11.79 -18.54 6.13
N ALA A 254 -11.48 -19.29 7.18
CA ALA A 254 -12.08 -19.10 8.50
C ALA A 254 -11.73 -17.73 9.10
N GLY A 255 -10.55 -17.20 8.74
CA GLY A 255 -10.12 -15.85 9.12
C GLY A 255 -8.82 -15.44 8.45
N LEU A 256 -8.55 -14.13 8.46
CA LEU A 256 -7.24 -13.56 8.16
C LEU A 256 -6.52 -13.27 9.47
N VAL A 257 -5.25 -13.68 9.58
CA VAL A 257 -4.35 -13.23 10.64
C VAL A 257 -3.27 -12.34 10.04
N PHE A 258 -3.13 -11.11 10.56
CA PHE A 258 -2.27 -10.09 9.96
C PHE A 258 -1.33 -9.46 11.00
N PRO A 259 -0.18 -10.11 11.31
CA PRO A 259 0.68 -9.77 12.43
C PRO A 259 1.78 -8.76 12.09
N SER A 260 1.67 -7.99 11.01
CA SER A 260 2.70 -7.06 10.55
C SER A 260 3.12 -6.06 11.63
N LEU A 261 4.42 -5.83 11.78
CA LEU A 261 4.99 -4.85 12.72
C LEU A 261 4.87 -3.41 12.21
N PHE A 262 4.66 -3.24 10.92
CA PHE A 262 4.51 -1.93 10.29
C PHE A 262 3.78 -2.05 8.95
N GLU A 263 2.79 -1.17 8.73
CA GLU A 263 2.13 -0.98 7.44
C GLU A 263 1.88 0.51 7.21
N GLY A 264 2.05 0.95 5.97
CA GLY A 264 1.69 2.31 5.58
C GLY A 264 0.17 2.53 5.51
N PHE A 265 -0.59 1.43 5.27
CA PHE A 265 -2.05 1.42 5.24
C PHE A 265 -2.62 0.13 5.81
N GLY A 266 -2.60 -0.98 5.06
CA GLY A 266 -3.23 -2.24 5.45
C GLY A 266 -4.25 -2.71 4.41
N GLN A 267 -3.84 -2.70 3.14
CA GLN A 267 -4.71 -3.11 2.04
C GLN A 267 -5.25 -4.54 2.21
N PRO A 268 -4.43 -5.58 2.58
CA PRO A 268 -4.94 -6.94 2.70
C PRO A 268 -6.05 -7.13 3.76
N PRO A 269 -5.96 -6.58 4.99
CA PRO A 269 -7.08 -6.59 5.93
C PRO A 269 -8.35 -5.97 5.35
N LEU A 270 -8.24 -4.83 4.66
CA LEU A 270 -9.38 -4.15 4.06
C LEU A 270 -10.04 -4.99 2.94
N GLU A 271 -9.23 -5.61 2.07
CA GLU A 271 -9.68 -6.52 1.02
C GLU A 271 -10.40 -7.75 1.60
N ALA A 272 -9.83 -8.33 2.66
CA ALA A 272 -10.42 -9.47 3.35
C ALA A 272 -11.74 -9.11 4.04
N MET A 273 -11.84 -7.94 4.69
CA MET A 273 -13.10 -7.42 5.24
C MET A 273 -14.19 -7.30 4.18
N ALA A 274 -13.85 -6.79 3.00
CA ALA A 274 -14.80 -6.67 1.88
C ALA A 274 -15.30 -8.02 1.36
N CYS A 275 -14.47 -9.07 1.47
CA CYS A 275 -14.88 -10.44 1.19
C CYS A 275 -15.68 -11.10 2.34
N GLY A 276 -15.90 -10.37 3.43
CA GLY A 276 -16.57 -10.87 4.64
C GLY A 276 -15.70 -11.81 5.45
N CYS A 277 -14.37 -11.80 5.32
CA CYS A 277 -13.45 -12.59 6.13
C CYS A 277 -13.33 -11.99 7.53
N PRO A 278 -13.47 -12.78 8.62
CA PRO A 278 -13.12 -12.33 9.96
C PRO A 278 -11.64 -12.01 10.08
N ILE A 279 -11.27 -10.92 10.79
CA ILE A 279 -9.90 -10.41 10.83
C ILE A 279 -9.35 -10.36 12.25
N ALA A 280 -8.19 -11.00 12.46
CA ALA A 280 -7.28 -10.72 13.57
C ALA A 280 -6.08 -9.93 13.04
N SER A 281 -5.92 -8.68 13.45
CA SER A 281 -4.88 -7.77 12.92
C SER A 281 -4.02 -7.19 14.02
N SER A 282 -2.75 -6.95 13.69
CA SER A 282 -1.85 -6.17 14.52
C SER A 282 -2.42 -4.76 14.80
N ASN A 283 -2.11 -4.22 15.98
CA ASN A 283 -2.44 -2.85 16.37
C ASN A 283 -1.33 -1.84 16.02
N ALA A 284 -0.36 -2.22 15.17
CA ALA A 284 0.79 -1.40 14.82
C ALA A 284 0.52 -0.45 13.64
N ALA A 285 1.19 0.71 13.66
CA ALA A 285 1.23 1.70 12.59
C ALA A 285 -0.17 2.14 12.11
N ALA A 286 -0.48 2.02 10.81
CA ALA A 286 -1.77 2.43 10.26
C ALA A 286 -2.90 1.39 10.44
N LEU A 287 -2.61 0.18 10.92
CA LEU A 287 -3.61 -0.89 10.99
C LEU A 287 -4.82 -0.57 11.88
N PRO A 288 -4.67 0.03 13.09
CA PRO A 288 -5.82 0.43 13.90
C PRO A 288 -6.73 1.44 13.18
N GLU A 289 -6.14 2.39 12.46
CA GLU A 289 -6.86 3.40 11.69
C GLU A 289 -7.67 2.77 10.55
N VAL A 290 -7.07 1.83 9.81
CA VAL A 290 -7.71 1.19 8.66
C VAL A 290 -8.73 0.14 9.09
N CYS A 291 -8.39 -0.68 10.06
CA CYS A 291 -9.26 -1.76 10.54
C CYS A 291 -10.45 -1.26 11.39
N GLY A 292 -10.22 -0.22 12.20
CA GLY A 292 -11.26 0.27 13.13
C GLY A 292 -11.83 -0.87 13.99
N ASP A 293 -13.14 -0.91 14.10
CA ASP A 293 -13.91 -1.96 14.79
C ASP A 293 -14.19 -3.21 13.92
N GLY A 294 -13.74 -3.20 12.67
CA GLY A 294 -13.90 -4.31 11.73
C GLY A 294 -12.92 -5.47 11.93
N ALA A 295 -11.95 -5.35 12.83
CA ALA A 295 -10.99 -6.40 13.16
C ALA A 295 -10.75 -6.54 14.66
N ARG A 296 -10.42 -7.74 15.11
CA ARG A 296 -9.87 -7.98 16.44
C ARG A 296 -8.40 -7.59 16.44
N LEU A 297 -8.07 -6.48 17.11
CA LEU A 297 -6.69 -5.99 17.17
C LEU A 297 -5.91 -6.69 18.29
N PHE A 298 -4.60 -6.92 18.06
CA PHE A 298 -3.67 -7.51 19.03
C PHE A 298 -2.27 -6.87 18.95
N ASP A 299 -1.50 -7.00 20.02
CA ASP A 299 -0.07 -6.62 20.02
C ASP A 299 0.73 -7.64 19.17
N PRO A 300 1.36 -7.23 18.06
CA PRO A 300 2.13 -8.13 17.20
C PRO A 300 3.40 -8.68 17.85
N MET A 301 3.80 -8.14 19.01
CA MET A 301 4.95 -8.63 19.77
C MET A 301 4.56 -9.77 20.73
N SER A 302 3.26 -9.95 21.06
CA SER A 302 2.74 -11.03 21.92
C SER A 302 2.14 -12.16 21.09
N VAL A 303 2.73 -13.34 21.22
CA VAL A 303 2.21 -14.60 20.65
C VAL A 303 0.85 -14.94 21.26
N GLU A 304 0.72 -14.75 22.57
CA GLU A 304 -0.49 -15.04 23.34
C GLU A 304 -1.65 -14.14 22.88
N ALA A 305 -1.43 -12.83 22.75
CA ALA A 305 -2.44 -11.89 22.26
C ALA A 305 -2.88 -12.22 20.82
N MET A 306 -1.96 -12.72 19.99
CA MET A 306 -2.28 -13.18 18.63
C MET A 306 -3.16 -14.43 18.67
N VAL A 307 -2.85 -15.41 19.54
CA VAL A 307 -3.67 -16.62 19.74
C VAL A 307 -5.07 -16.22 20.20
N GLU A 308 -5.19 -15.41 21.25
CA GLU A 308 -6.48 -14.94 21.77
C GLU A 308 -7.33 -14.22 20.71
N ALA A 309 -6.69 -13.38 19.88
CA ALA A 309 -7.39 -12.67 18.82
C ALA A 309 -7.89 -13.62 17.72
N VAL A 310 -7.11 -14.64 17.37
CA VAL A 310 -7.55 -15.65 16.40
C VAL A 310 -8.66 -16.53 16.98
N GLU A 311 -8.56 -16.99 18.23
CA GLU A 311 -9.63 -17.74 18.90
C GLU A 311 -10.94 -16.93 18.92
N ASP A 312 -10.85 -15.64 19.19
CA ASP A 312 -12.02 -14.77 19.22
C ASP A 312 -12.73 -14.66 17.86
N ILE A 313 -11.99 -14.49 16.76
CA ILE A 313 -12.61 -14.44 15.43
C ILE A 313 -13.15 -15.78 14.97
N LEU A 314 -12.57 -16.89 15.43
CA LEU A 314 -13.06 -18.24 15.15
C LEU A 314 -14.32 -18.58 15.96
N ALA A 315 -14.43 -18.05 17.17
CA ALA A 315 -15.60 -18.26 18.05
C ALA A 315 -16.82 -17.40 17.64
N ARG A 316 -16.58 -16.23 17.06
CA ARG A 316 -17.64 -15.25 16.69
C ARG A 316 -17.54 -14.78 15.23
N PRO A 317 -17.48 -15.71 14.25
CA PRO A 317 -17.18 -15.34 12.86
C PRO A 317 -18.19 -14.40 12.23
N ASP A 318 -19.49 -14.57 12.54
CA ASP A 318 -20.54 -13.72 11.97
C ASP A 318 -20.51 -12.29 12.50
N GLU A 319 -20.16 -12.09 13.77
CA GLU A 319 -19.98 -10.75 14.35
C GLU A 319 -18.86 -10.01 13.63
N TRP A 320 -17.69 -10.63 13.51
CA TRP A 320 -16.52 -10.03 12.86
C TRP A 320 -16.75 -9.83 11.35
N ARG A 321 -17.49 -10.73 10.70
CA ARG A 321 -17.91 -10.57 9.31
C ARG A 321 -18.76 -9.31 9.12
N VAL A 322 -19.78 -9.10 9.94
CA VAL A 322 -20.68 -7.94 9.82
C VAL A 322 -19.93 -6.64 10.05
N ARG A 323 -19.10 -6.56 11.09
CA ARG A 323 -18.27 -5.39 11.38
C ARG A 323 -17.28 -5.10 10.25
N GLY A 324 -16.58 -6.13 9.75
CA GLY A 324 -15.63 -6.00 8.65
C GLY A 324 -16.28 -5.48 7.37
N LEU A 325 -17.42 -6.02 6.97
CA LEU A 325 -18.17 -5.56 5.79
C LEU A 325 -18.62 -4.10 5.94
N ALA A 326 -19.13 -3.71 7.11
CA ALA A 326 -19.53 -2.34 7.38
C ALA A 326 -18.33 -1.38 7.28
N ARG A 327 -17.17 -1.79 7.82
CA ARG A 327 -15.92 -1.00 7.74
C ARG A 327 -15.46 -0.83 6.29
N ALA A 328 -15.37 -1.93 5.52
CA ALA A 328 -14.88 -1.93 4.14
C ALA A 328 -15.74 -1.08 3.21
N ALA A 329 -17.06 -1.00 3.43
CA ALA A 329 -17.98 -0.17 2.63
C ALA A 329 -17.62 1.33 2.62
N GLY A 330 -16.84 1.80 3.61
CA GLY A 330 -16.37 3.18 3.70
C GLY A 330 -15.29 3.55 2.68
N PHE A 331 -14.63 2.58 2.05
CA PHE A 331 -13.46 2.78 1.19
C PHE A 331 -13.78 2.52 -0.28
N SER A 332 -13.42 3.43 -1.17
CA SER A 332 -13.50 3.23 -2.62
C SER A 332 -12.45 4.06 -3.35
N TRP A 333 -12.02 3.57 -4.50
CA TRP A 333 -11.06 4.31 -5.34
C TRP A 333 -11.65 5.60 -5.89
N GLU A 334 -12.95 5.68 -6.06
CA GLU A 334 -13.64 6.90 -6.47
C GLU A 334 -13.53 8.01 -5.41
N LYS A 335 -13.69 7.67 -4.12
CA LYS A 335 -13.45 8.61 -3.00
C LYS A 335 -12.00 9.07 -2.97
N THR A 336 -11.06 8.14 -3.14
CA THR A 336 -9.63 8.45 -3.20
C THR A 336 -9.32 9.40 -4.36
N ALA A 337 -9.86 9.16 -5.56
CA ALA A 337 -9.65 10.00 -6.73
C ALA A 337 -10.21 11.43 -6.54
N ARG A 338 -11.46 11.56 -6.06
CA ARG A 338 -12.07 12.88 -5.77
C ARG A 338 -11.28 13.67 -4.72
N ALA A 339 -10.76 12.99 -3.70
CA ALA A 339 -9.91 13.64 -2.70
C ALA A 339 -8.59 14.14 -3.31
N HIS A 340 -7.99 13.40 -4.25
CA HIS A 340 -6.82 13.87 -4.98
C HIS A 340 -7.14 15.08 -5.86
N ASP A 341 -8.28 15.09 -6.55
CA ASP A 341 -8.73 16.22 -7.37
C ASP A 341 -8.86 17.50 -6.54
N ALA A 342 -9.41 17.39 -5.34
CA ALA A 342 -9.47 18.53 -4.42
C ALA A 342 -8.08 19.07 -4.04
N VAL A 343 -7.09 18.17 -3.87
CA VAL A 343 -5.70 18.57 -3.61
C VAL A 343 -5.06 19.23 -4.85
N TYR A 344 -5.35 18.74 -6.05
CA TYR A 344 -4.87 19.36 -7.29
C TYR A 344 -5.42 20.77 -7.45
N ALA A 345 -6.72 20.97 -7.23
CA ALA A 345 -7.34 22.28 -7.26
C ALA A 345 -6.73 23.24 -6.22
N ALA A 346 -6.53 22.76 -4.98
CA ALA A 346 -5.93 23.56 -3.92
C ALA A 346 -4.46 23.93 -4.18
N ALA A 347 -3.75 23.18 -5.02
CA ALA A 347 -2.34 23.47 -5.35
C ALA A 347 -2.19 24.68 -6.27
N MET A 348 -3.27 25.12 -6.94
CA MET A 348 -3.33 26.29 -7.81
C MET A 348 -3.77 27.55 -7.07
N ALA A 349 -4.40 27.42 -5.92
CA ALA A 349 -4.75 28.53 -5.04
C ALA A 349 -3.53 28.98 -4.20
#